data_db110e7d0e9a11d9ac92369e5c9f1692
#
_entry.id   db110e7d0e9a11d9ac92369e5c9f1692
#
_cell.length_a   1.000
_cell.length_b   1.000
_cell.length_c   1.000
_cell.angle_alpha   90.00
_cell.angle_beta   90.00
_cell.angle_gamma   90.00
#
_symmetry.space_group_name_H-M   'P 1'
#
loop_
_entity.id
_entity.type
_entity.pdbx_description
1 polymer ?
#
loop_
_entity_poly.entity_id
_entity_poly.type
_entity_poly.pdbx_seq_one_letter_code
_entity_poly.pdbx_strand_id
1 'polypeptide(L)'
;METVETVETMDDRTRTRYWGTVTVIDEGDRYKINRIELKPGHHISTQMHYHRSEHWVVVSGTAKVICDNKETILMQKQSTYVPMNTPHRVENPGVIPLVMIEIQNGEYLGEDDIIRFPQDAHEED
;
A
#
# COMPACT_ATOMS: atom_id res chain seq x y z
N MET A 1 -0.19 -29.79 18.72
CA MET A 1 -0.04 -29.09 18.75
C MET A 1 -0.44 -28.10 18.44
N GLU A 2 -0.75 -27.88 17.97
CA GLU A 2 -1.18 -26.73 17.80
C GLU A 2 -0.64 -25.76 16.94
N THR A 3 0.23 -25.76 16.37
CA THR A 3 0.97 -24.70 15.75
C THR A 3 0.67 -24.51 14.29
N VAL A 4 0.30 -25.53 13.59
CA VAL A 4 0.05 -25.42 12.15
C VAL A 4 -1.18 -24.58 11.87
N GLU A 5 -2.18 -24.74 12.64
CA GLU A 5 -3.38 -23.98 12.44
C GLU A 5 -3.16 -22.51 12.65
N THR A 6 -2.23 -22.17 13.52
CA THR A 6 -1.92 -20.80 13.78
C THR A 6 -1.41 -20.09 12.53
N VAL A 7 -0.59 -20.80 11.77
CA VAL A 7 -0.04 -20.22 10.53
C VAL A 7 -1.15 -19.88 9.56
N GLU A 8 -2.11 -20.77 9.42
CA GLU A 8 -3.16 -20.53 8.46
C GLU A 8 -4.03 -19.35 8.82
N THR A 9 -4.30 -19.18 10.11
CA THR A 9 -5.17 -18.09 10.50
C THR A 9 -4.56 -16.74 10.26
N MET A 10 -3.22 -16.65 10.21
CA MET A 10 -2.59 -15.39 9.93
C MET A 10 -2.83 -14.92 8.52
N ASP A 11 -3.17 -15.82 7.62
CA ASP A 11 -3.38 -15.44 6.23
C ASP A 11 -4.64 -14.63 6.04
N ASP A 12 -5.56 -14.64 7.00
CA ASP A 12 -6.77 -13.85 6.89
C ASP A 12 -6.48 -12.37 6.80
N ARG A 13 -5.36 -11.93 7.32
CA ARG A 13 -5.01 -10.51 7.32
C ARG A 13 -4.12 -10.13 6.16
N THR A 14 -3.67 -11.10 5.39
CA THR A 14 -2.72 -10.87 4.31
C THR A 14 -3.36 -11.20 2.98
N ARG A 15 -3.26 -10.26 2.05
CA ARG A 15 -3.68 -10.47 0.67
C ARG A 15 -2.44 -10.52 -0.20
N THR A 16 -2.37 -11.56 -1.04
CA THR A 16 -1.26 -11.72 -1.97
C THR A 16 -1.68 -11.22 -3.33
N ARG A 17 -0.84 -10.38 -3.92
CA ARG A 17 -1.01 -9.85 -5.26
C ARG A 17 0.20 -10.22 -6.08
N TYR A 18 0.11 -10.09 -7.40
CA TYR A 18 1.27 -10.42 -8.23
C TYR A 18 2.48 -9.54 -7.89
N TRP A 19 2.27 -8.33 -7.38
CA TRP A 19 3.35 -7.42 -7.04
C TRP A 19 3.87 -7.58 -5.61
N GLY A 20 3.18 -8.32 -4.76
CA GLY A 20 3.61 -8.49 -3.38
C GLY A 20 2.46 -8.78 -2.45
N THR A 21 2.51 -8.24 -1.23
CA THR A 21 1.50 -8.53 -0.21
C THR A 21 1.05 -7.27 0.51
N VAL A 22 -0.18 -7.31 1.00
CA VAL A 22 -0.74 -6.31 1.90
C VAL A 22 -1.24 -7.04 3.13
N THR A 23 -0.74 -6.67 4.29
CA THR A 23 -1.16 -7.26 5.57
C THR A 23 -1.80 -6.19 6.43
N VAL A 24 -3.02 -6.43 6.90
CA VAL A 24 -3.69 -5.51 7.81
C VAL A 24 -3.08 -5.70 9.20
N ILE A 25 -2.53 -4.64 9.76
CA ILE A 25 -1.91 -4.68 11.08
C ILE A 25 -2.93 -4.29 12.15
N ASP A 26 -3.70 -3.25 11.87
CA ASP A 26 -4.67 -2.75 12.84
C ASP A 26 -5.74 -1.95 12.10
N GLU A 27 -6.93 -1.86 12.67
CA GLU A 27 -7.96 -1.03 12.08
C GLU A 27 -8.96 -0.60 13.16
N GLY A 28 -9.53 0.57 12.96
CA GLY A 28 -10.52 1.12 13.85
C GLY A 28 -11.56 1.87 13.03
N ASP A 29 -12.33 2.73 13.70
CA ASP A 29 -13.46 3.40 13.05
C ASP A 29 -13.02 4.31 11.91
N ARG A 30 -11.91 4.99 12.06
CA ARG A 30 -11.50 6.01 11.10
C ARG A 30 -10.08 5.81 10.62
N TYR A 31 -9.52 4.64 10.85
CA TYR A 31 -8.16 4.37 10.39
C TYR A 31 -7.96 2.89 10.10
N LYS A 32 -6.96 2.63 9.27
CA LYS A 32 -6.49 1.28 8.96
C LYS A 32 -5.00 1.36 8.73
N ILE A 33 -4.27 0.42 9.29
CA ILE A 33 -2.82 0.36 9.17
C ILE A 33 -2.46 -0.92 8.44
N ASN A 34 -1.74 -0.78 7.34
CA ASN A 34 -1.32 -1.92 6.51
C ASN A 34 0.20 -1.96 6.41
N ARG A 35 0.72 -3.18 6.32
CA ARG A 35 2.09 -3.42 5.94
C ARG A 35 2.07 -3.87 4.48
N ILE A 36 2.81 -3.18 3.64
CA ILE A 36 2.88 -3.48 2.22
C ILE A 36 4.30 -3.95 1.92
N GLU A 37 4.40 -5.08 1.23
CA GLU A 37 5.67 -5.55 0.72
C GLU A 37 5.57 -5.63 -0.78
N LEU A 38 6.43 -4.89 -1.48
CA LEU A 38 6.38 -4.73 -2.92
C LEU A 38 7.64 -5.30 -3.52
N LYS A 39 7.50 -6.24 -4.45
CA LYS A 39 8.63 -6.92 -5.07
C LYS A 39 9.48 -5.95 -5.88
N PRO A 40 10.79 -6.23 -6.00
CA PRO A 40 11.65 -5.40 -6.84
C PRO A 40 11.12 -5.32 -8.27
N GLY A 41 11.14 -4.12 -8.83
CA GLY A 41 10.73 -3.90 -10.21
C GLY A 41 9.24 -3.90 -10.45
N HIS A 42 8.43 -4.02 -9.40
CA HIS A 42 6.99 -4.02 -9.53
C HIS A 42 6.40 -2.69 -9.05
N HIS A 43 5.13 -2.50 -9.34
CA HIS A 43 4.42 -1.30 -8.93
C HIS A 43 2.97 -1.63 -8.61
N ILE A 44 2.37 -0.78 -7.80
CA ILE A 44 0.92 -0.77 -7.60
C ILE A 44 0.38 0.32 -8.52
N SER A 45 -0.68 0.02 -9.26
CA SER A 45 -1.19 0.94 -10.27
C SER A 45 -1.71 2.23 -9.64
N THR A 46 -1.88 3.23 -10.48
CA THR A 46 -2.37 4.54 -10.05
C THR A 46 -3.79 4.44 -9.54
N GLN A 47 -4.01 5.03 -8.37
CA GLN A 47 -5.30 5.00 -7.67
C GLN A 47 -5.57 6.36 -7.04
N MET A 48 -6.81 6.60 -6.69
CA MET A 48 -7.13 7.70 -5.79
C MET A 48 -8.36 7.32 -4.96
N HIS A 49 -8.61 8.08 -3.91
CA HIS A 49 -9.69 7.84 -2.97
C HIS A 49 -10.39 9.15 -2.66
N TYR A 50 -11.71 9.11 -2.46
CA TYR A 50 -12.47 10.31 -2.17
C TYR A 50 -12.62 10.58 -0.67
N HIS A 51 -12.54 9.54 0.15
CA HIS A 51 -12.93 9.66 1.56
C HIS A 51 -11.81 9.37 2.54
N ARG A 52 -10.58 9.19 2.05
CA ARG A 52 -9.46 8.94 2.95
C ARG A 52 -8.17 9.53 2.40
N SER A 53 -7.28 9.87 3.31
CA SER A 53 -5.90 10.20 2.99
C SER A 53 -5.01 9.10 3.54
N GLU A 54 -3.74 9.13 3.17
CA GLU A 54 -2.80 8.09 3.60
C GLU A 54 -1.46 8.70 3.95
N HIS A 55 -0.78 8.06 4.89
CA HIS A 55 0.63 8.34 5.18
C HIS A 55 1.40 7.05 4.89
N TRP A 56 2.50 7.18 4.20
CA TRP A 56 3.34 6.04 3.84
C TRP A 56 4.71 6.25 4.44
N VAL A 57 5.21 5.23 5.16
CA VAL A 57 6.53 5.27 5.79
C VAL A 57 7.33 4.10 5.26
N VAL A 58 8.52 4.35 4.73
CA VAL A 58 9.39 3.28 4.22
C VAL A 58 10.13 2.66 5.39
N VAL A 59 9.97 1.35 5.54
CA VAL A 59 10.66 0.57 6.57
C VAL A 59 11.98 0.05 6.04
N SER A 60 11.99 -0.49 4.81
CA SER A 60 13.21 -0.93 4.16
C SER A 60 13.01 -0.90 2.66
N GLY A 61 14.10 -0.78 1.93
CA GLY A 61 14.06 -0.65 0.48
C GLY A 61 13.90 0.79 0.07
N THR A 62 13.47 0.98 -1.18
CA THR A 62 13.33 2.30 -1.79
C THR A 62 11.97 2.38 -2.48
N ALA A 63 11.26 3.46 -2.28
CA ALA A 63 9.97 3.69 -2.92
C ALA A 63 10.07 4.86 -3.87
N LYS A 64 9.53 4.68 -5.08
CA LYS A 64 9.32 5.78 -6.00
C LYS A 64 7.83 6.10 -5.95
N VAL A 65 7.51 7.27 -5.43
CA VAL A 65 6.12 7.68 -5.23
C VAL A 65 5.80 8.74 -6.27
N ILE A 66 4.71 8.53 -6.99
CA ILE A 66 4.22 9.51 -7.95
C ILE A 66 2.87 9.97 -7.41
N CYS A 67 2.79 11.23 -7.03
CA CYS A 67 1.59 11.79 -6.43
C CYS A 67 1.29 13.10 -7.12
N ASP A 68 0.12 13.20 -7.74
CA ASP A 68 -0.28 14.38 -8.49
C ASP A 68 0.78 14.74 -9.54
N ASN A 69 1.27 13.73 -10.25
CA ASN A 69 2.28 13.85 -11.29
C ASN A 69 3.66 14.30 -10.79
N LYS A 70 3.90 14.28 -9.49
CA LYS A 70 5.17 14.65 -8.93
C LYS A 70 5.87 13.39 -8.40
N GLU A 71 7.11 13.15 -8.83
CA GLU A 71 7.88 11.99 -8.38
C GLU A 71 8.72 12.33 -7.18
N THR A 72 8.77 11.42 -6.23
CA THR A 72 9.60 11.54 -5.04
C THR A 72 10.19 10.18 -4.74
N ILE A 73 11.47 10.16 -4.42
CA ILE A 73 12.13 8.93 -3.98
C ILE A 73 12.19 8.95 -2.46
N LEU A 74 11.68 7.92 -1.84
CA LEU A 74 11.70 7.75 -0.39
C LEU A 74 12.59 6.59 -0.04
N MET A 75 13.44 6.79 0.93
CA MET A 75 14.33 5.77 1.44
C MET A 75 13.92 5.41 2.86
N GLN A 76 14.62 4.45 3.45
CA GLN A 76 14.32 3.99 4.79
C GLN A 76 14.12 5.16 5.75
N LYS A 77 13.06 5.09 6.54
CA LYS A 77 12.68 6.10 7.54
C LYS A 77 12.01 7.35 6.98
N GLN A 78 11.94 7.48 5.68
CA GLN A 78 11.28 8.63 5.06
C GLN A 78 9.80 8.33 4.85
N SER A 79 9.00 9.38 4.74
CA SER A 79 7.55 9.24 4.63
C SER A 79 6.97 10.30 3.72
N THR A 80 5.73 10.07 3.32
CA THR A 80 4.99 11.05 2.52
C THR A 80 3.52 11.00 2.90
N TYR A 81 2.85 12.09 2.65
CA TYR A 81 1.40 12.22 2.84
C TYR A 81 0.73 12.17 1.47
N VAL A 82 -0.32 11.36 1.35
CA VAL A 82 -1.10 11.22 0.12
C VAL A 82 -2.50 11.76 0.39
N PRO A 83 -2.85 12.93 -0.16
CA PRO A 83 -4.14 13.54 0.11
C PRO A 83 -5.30 12.79 -0.55
N MET A 84 -6.51 13.06 -0.09
CA MET A 84 -7.71 12.63 -0.77
C MET A 84 -7.77 13.23 -2.17
N ASN A 85 -8.51 12.58 -3.05
CA ASN A 85 -8.80 13.08 -4.40
C ASN A 85 -7.55 13.33 -5.24
N THR A 86 -6.47 12.62 -4.95
CA THR A 86 -5.19 12.85 -5.60
C THR A 86 -4.69 11.53 -6.16
N PRO A 87 -4.46 11.46 -7.47
CA PRO A 87 -3.90 10.23 -8.06
C PRO A 87 -2.51 9.95 -7.52
N HIS A 88 -2.25 8.70 -7.17
CA HIS A 88 -0.98 8.32 -6.61
C HIS A 88 -0.60 6.90 -7.03
N ARG A 89 0.70 6.64 -7.05
CA ARG A 89 1.26 5.38 -7.47
C ARG A 89 2.56 5.15 -6.71
N VAL A 90 2.88 3.89 -6.43
CA VAL A 90 4.15 3.54 -5.81
C VAL A 90 4.82 2.44 -6.62
N GLU A 91 6.13 2.57 -6.78
CA GLU A 91 6.96 1.60 -7.49
C GLU A 91 8.15 1.24 -6.62
N ASN A 92 8.62 0.03 -6.79
CA ASN A 92 9.89 -0.40 -6.19
C ASN A 92 10.97 -0.39 -7.27
N PRO A 93 11.79 0.66 -7.35
CA PRO A 93 12.83 0.73 -8.37
C PRO A 93 14.09 -0.03 -7.99
N GLY A 94 14.14 -0.59 -6.80
CA GLY A 94 15.36 -1.21 -6.29
C GLY A 94 15.44 -2.69 -6.60
N VAL A 95 16.41 -3.34 -5.93
CA VAL A 95 16.69 -4.76 -6.16
C VAL A 95 16.35 -5.61 -4.94
N ILE A 96 15.83 -5.00 -3.88
CA ILE A 96 15.35 -5.71 -2.71
C ILE A 96 13.88 -5.37 -2.51
N PRO A 97 13.15 -6.15 -1.72
CA PRO A 97 11.74 -5.83 -1.45
C PRO A 97 11.60 -4.47 -0.78
N LEU A 98 10.58 -3.74 -1.16
CA LEU A 98 10.19 -2.51 -0.49
C LEU A 98 9.16 -2.87 0.57
N VAL A 99 9.42 -2.48 1.81
CA VAL A 99 8.46 -2.66 2.92
C VAL A 99 8.04 -1.30 3.40
N MET A 100 6.74 -1.05 3.36
CA MET A 100 6.15 0.22 3.80
C MET A 100 5.05 -0.04 4.80
N ILE A 101 4.84 0.94 5.68
CA ILE A 101 3.65 1.01 6.51
C ILE A 101 2.76 2.10 5.93
N GLU A 102 1.51 1.75 5.72
CA GLU A 102 0.51 2.67 5.17
C GLU A 102 -0.54 2.91 6.24
N ILE A 103 -0.78 4.17 6.57
CA ILE A 103 -1.82 4.54 7.51
C ILE A 103 -2.91 5.23 6.72
N GLN A 104 -4.08 4.60 6.64
CA GLN A 104 -5.25 5.17 5.99
C GLN A 104 -6.08 5.87 7.05
N ASN A 105 -6.53 7.07 6.75
CA ASN A 105 -7.27 7.88 7.71
C ASN A 105 -8.42 8.56 7.00
N GLY A 106 -9.64 8.34 7.45
CA GLY A 106 -10.78 8.94 6.80
C GLY A 106 -12.09 8.43 7.34
N GLU A 107 -13.16 8.98 6.82
CA GLU A 107 -14.49 8.63 7.28
C GLU A 107 -15.01 7.34 6.67
N TYR A 108 -14.44 6.94 5.56
CA TYR A 108 -14.85 5.72 4.91
C TYR A 108 -13.63 5.03 4.31
N LEU A 109 -13.42 3.78 4.68
CA LEU A 109 -12.23 3.03 4.29
C LEU A 109 -12.54 1.83 3.40
N GLY A 110 -13.74 1.77 2.85
CA GLY A 110 -14.15 0.65 2.01
C GLY A 110 -13.41 0.62 0.69
N GLU A 111 -13.26 -0.57 0.15
CA GLU A 111 -12.52 -0.73 -1.10
C GLU A 111 -13.27 -0.18 -2.31
N ASP A 112 -14.56 0.02 -2.19
CA ASP A 112 -15.31 0.62 -3.28
C ASP A 112 -15.04 2.11 -3.42
N ASP A 113 -14.25 2.71 -2.51
CA ASP A 113 -13.80 4.08 -2.64
C ASP A 113 -12.54 4.19 -3.49
N ILE A 114 -11.97 3.08 -3.94
CA ILE A 114 -10.74 3.09 -4.73
C ILE A 114 -11.09 3.30 -6.19
N ILE A 115 -10.53 4.35 -6.77
CA ILE A 115 -10.65 4.63 -8.21
C ILE A 115 -9.34 4.22 -8.85
N ARG A 116 -9.39 3.26 -9.76
CA ARG A 116 -8.20 2.79 -10.46
C ARG A 116 -8.14 3.38 -11.85
N PHE A 117 -6.93 3.78 -12.26
CA PHE A 117 -6.73 4.43 -13.54
C PHE A 117 -6.38 3.37 -14.59
N PRO A 118 -7.10 3.32 -15.72
CA PRO A 118 -6.94 2.20 -16.67
C PRO A 118 -5.57 2.14 -17.32
N GLN A 119 -4.87 3.26 -17.46
CA GLN A 119 -3.62 3.26 -18.25
C GLN A 119 -2.54 2.38 -17.64
N ASP A 120 -2.59 2.09 -16.34
CA ASP A 120 -1.59 1.23 -15.73
C ASP A 120 -2.19 0.21 -14.77
N ALA A 121 -3.49 0.00 -14.85
CA ALA A 121 -4.16 -0.95 -13.96
C ALA A 121 -3.86 -2.38 -14.36
N HIS A 122 -3.75 -3.23 -13.36
CA HIS A 122 -3.60 -4.66 -13.54
C HIS A 122 -4.83 -5.36 -13.00
N GLU A 123 -5.03 -6.57 -13.47
CA GLU A 123 -6.21 -7.32 -13.10
C GLU A 123 -6.32 -7.49 -11.59
N GLU A 124 -5.19 -7.64 -10.92
CA GLU A 124 -5.16 -7.90 -9.49
C GLU A 124 -5.04 -6.65 -8.63
N ASP A 125 -4.94 -5.52 -9.25
CA ASP A 125 -4.86 -4.30 -8.48
C ASP A 125 -6.23 -3.90 -7.99
#